data_ed9ac8babec805b232f6a05398393dd6
#
_entry.id   ed9ac8babec805b232f6a05398393dd6
#
_cell.length_a   1.000
_cell.length_b   1.000
_cell.length_c   1.000
_cell.angle_alpha   90.00
_cell.angle_beta   90.00
_cell.angle_gamma   90.00
#
_symmetry.space_group_name_H-M   'P 1'
#
loop_
_entity.id
_entity.type
_entity.pdbx_description
1 polymer ?
#
loop_
_entity_poly.entity_id
_entity_poly.type
_entity_poly.pdbx_seq_one_letter_code
_entity_poly.pdbx_strand_id
1 'polypeptide(L)'
;MGAVWPGPRRDANRCPEARPPALSSARHARAHASSTYRDGLRPPFGGTCSPTRRRGLIVRLGLLRCDEVGGDRESRFGGYLKLFADLFAKVDTDVDITDYEVAGGVLPADPGEQDGWLISGARASVVDDEPWITDLLGVVRELDRTGSPTVGVCFGHQLLALALGGEVRQADNGWGIGVRRAEFTGPGPWSTPLGGGFAIAYSHMDQVTALPDRGRLVATTGHCPVAAFRVDDHMLGIQGHPEFSIPFADDLYRSRAARFGDERLEEALQTLGNGTDRGEVAAWMLQILGG
;
A
#
# COMPACT_ATOMS: atom_id res chain seq x y z
N MET A 1 -31.27 6.02 1.71
CA MET A 1 -31.54 4.67 1.16
C MET A 1 -30.17 4.09 0.85
N GLY A 2 -29.64 3.25 1.74
CA GLY A 2 -28.29 2.69 1.57
C GLY A 2 -28.24 1.75 0.39
N ALA A 3 -27.27 1.93 -0.49
CA ALA A 3 -26.98 1.01 -1.56
C ALA A 3 -26.52 -0.32 -0.94
N VAL A 4 -27.37 -1.33 -1.00
CA VAL A 4 -27.04 -2.70 -0.63
C VAL A 4 -26.28 -3.29 -1.81
N TRP A 5 -25.04 -3.69 -1.59
CA TRP A 5 -24.23 -4.46 -2.54
C TRP A 5 -25.03 -5.68 -3.02
N PRO A 6 -25.26 -5.90 -4.33
CA PRO A 6 -25.98 -7.07 -4.82
C PRO A 6 -25.12 -8.32 -4.65
N GLY A 7 -25.46 -9.16 -3.67
CA GLY A 7 -24.80 -10.45 -3.44
C GLY A 7 -24.80 -11.35 -4.69
N PRO A 8 -23.84 -12.28 -4.82
CA PRO A 8 -23.68 -13.14 -6.00
C PRO A 8 -24.89 -14.03 -6.21
N ARG A 9 -25.44 -14.06 -7.45
CA ARG A 9 -26.45 -15.01 -7.87
C ARG A 9 -25.84 -16.41 -7.86
N ARG A 10 -26.46 -17.33 -7.12
CA ARG A 10 -26.09 -18.74 -7.12
C ARG A 10 -26.47 -19.36 -8.46
N ASP A 11 -25.50 -19.65 -9.30
CA ASP A 11 -25.67 -20.53 -10.44
C ASP A 11 -25.58 -21.99 -9.99
N ALA A 12 -26.70 -22.72 -10.19
CA ALA A 12 -26.81 -24.13 -9.91
C ALA A 12 -26.29 -24.92 -11.12
N ASN A 13 -24.98 -25.20 -11.16
CA ASN A 13 -24.43 -26.30 -11.96
C ASN A 13 -23.15 -26.81 -11.31
N ARG A 14 -23.31 -27.77 -10.39
CA ARG A 14 -22.17 -28.55 -9.84
C ARG A 14 -21.83 -29.65 -10.85
N CYS A 15 -20.59 -29.64 -11.32
CA CYS A 15 -19.94 -30.86 -11.85
C CYS A 15 -19.29 -31.65 -10.69
N PRO A 16 -19.24 -33.01 -10.76
CA PRO A 16 -18.90 -33.86 -9.63
C PRO A 16 -17.37 -33.97 -9.38
N GLU A 17 -17.05 -34.12 -8.12
CA GLU A 17 -15.71 -34.29 -7.58
C GLU A 17 -14.97 -35.52 -8.12
N ALA A 18 -13.73 -35.34 -8.58
CA ALA A 18 -12.80 -36.40 -8.87
C ALA A 18 -11.97 -36.72 -7.61
N ARG A 19 -11.98 -38.00 -7.19
CA ARG A 19 -11.18 -38.54 -6.08
C ARG A 19 -9.68 -38.58 -6.43
N PRO A 20 -8.77 -38.32 -5.48
CA PRO A 20 -7.35 -38.53 -5.69
C PRO A 20 -6.97 -40.01 -5.61
N PRO A 21 -5.93 -40.47 -6.37
CA PRO A 21 -5.43 -41.83 -6.29
C PRO A 21 -4.50 -42.05 -5.10
N ALA A 22 -4.51 -43.29 -4.62
CA ALA A 22 -3.82 -43.80 -3.45
C ALA A 22 -2.30 -43.82 -3.60
N LEU A 23 -1.60 -43.54 -2.47
CA LEU A 23 -0.16 -43.65 -2.28
C LEU A 23 0.29 -45.15 -2.35
N SER A 24 1.26 -45.41 -3.25
CA SER A 24 2.00 -46.69 -3.28
C SER A 24 3.43 -46.44 -2.81
N SER A 25 3.84 -47.24 -1.84
CA SER A 25 5.16 -47.31 -1.21
C SER A 25 6.16 -48.11 -2.07
N ALA A 26 7.38 -47.59 -2.32
CA ALA A 26 8.57 -48.41 -2.59
C ALA A 26 9.88 -47.65 -2.30
N ARG A 27 10.54 -48.03 -1.23
CA ARG A 27 11.83 -48.68 -0.97
C ARG A 27 13.09 -48.05 -1.60
N HIS A 28 14.03 -47.86 -0.70
CA HIS A 28 15.46 -47.55 -0.74
C HIS A 28 16.28 -48.22 -1.87
N ALA A 29 17.24 -47.44 -2.40
CA ALA A 29 18.57 -47.93 -2.73
C ALA A 29 19.63 -46.82 -2.62
N ARG A 30 20.65 -47.07 -1.81
CA ARG A 30 21.93 -46.35 -1.73
C ARG A 30 22.86 -46.88 -2.79
N ALA A 31 23.67 -46.00 -3.44
CA ALA A 31 24.95 -46.43 -3.98
C ALA A 31 25.95 -45.25 -3.87
N HIS A 32 27.11 -45.58 -3.30
CA HIS A 32 28.35 -44.82 -3.22
C HIS A 32 29.13 -45.01 -4.53
N ALA A 33 29.90 -43.98 -4.95
CA ALA A 33 31.30 -44.02 -5.49
C ALA A 33 31.66 -42.68 -6.04
N SER A 34 32.59 -41.96 -5.49
CA SER A 34 34.04 -41.81 -5.59
C SER A 34 34.53 -41.22 -6.90
N SER A 35 35.07 -39.96 -6.75
CA SER A 35 36.32 -39.39 -7.28
C SER A 35 36.80 -39.80 -8.66
N THR A 36 37.02 -38.84 -9.56
CA THR A 36 38.37 -38.48 -10.06
C THR A 36 38.35 -37.18 -10.88
N TYR A 37 39.29 -36.33 -10.58
CA TYR A 37 39.80 -35.13 -11.20
C TYR A 37 40.37 -35.42 -12.62
N ARG A 38 40.05 -34.61 -13.63
CA ARG A 38 40.96 -34.29 -14.76
C ARG A 38 40.62 -32.97 -15.45
N ASP A 39 41.68 -32.21 -15.63
CA ASP A 39 41.83 -30.95 -16.32
C ASP A 39 41.40 -30.94 -17.80
N GLY A 40 41.08 -29.74 -18.28
CA GLY A 40 41.43 -29.22 -19.60
C GLY A 40 40.30 -29.17 -20.61
N LEU A 41 39.85 -27.98 -20.91
CA LEU A 41 39.67 -27.33 -22.21
C LEU A 41 38.53 -26.30 -22.19
N ARG A 42 38.88 -25.03 -22.28
CA ARG A 42 37.95 -23.92 -22.59
C ARG A 42 37.48 -24.06 -24.05
N PRO A 43 36.18 -23.92 -24.32
CA PRO A 43 35.73 -23.52 -25.65
C PRO A 43 35.58 -22.00 -25.74
N PRO A 44 35.89 -21.41 -26.89
CA PRO A 44 35.71 -19.99 -27.13
C PRO A 44 34.35 -19.76 -27.77
N PHE A 45 33.42 -19.13 -27.06
CA PHE A 45 32.36 -18.33 -27.68
C PHE A 45 31.86 -17.33 -26.64
N GLY A 46 32.32 -16.09 -26.81
CA GLY A 46 31.74 -14.92 -26.20
C GLY A 46 30.35 -14.66 -26.76
N GLY A 47 29.34 -15.19 -26.09
CA GLY A 47 27.96 -14.76 -26.22
C GLY A 47 27.64 -13.92 -25.00
N THR A 48 27.54 -12.59 -25.13
CA THR A 48 26.89 -11.75 -24.16
C THR A 48 25.42 -12.14 -24.10
N CYS A 49 25.09 -13.03 -23.17
CA CYS A 49 23.71 -13.29 -22.83
C CYS A 49 23.18 -12.02 -22.16
N SER A 50 22.53 -11.15 -22.94
CA SER A 50 21.66 -10.13 -22.37
C SER A 50 20.68 -10.84 -21.43
N PRO A 51 20.50 -10.38 -20.20
CA PRO A 51 19.49 -10.96 -19.33
C PRO A 51 18.14 -10.76 -20.04
N THR A 52 17.58 -11.83 -20.58
CA THR A 52 16.17 -11.84 -20.99
C THR A 52 15.39 -11.48 -19.74
N ARG A 53 14.84 -10.25 -19.69
CA ARG A 53 13.85 -9.84 -18.71
C ARG A 53 12.81 -10.97 -18.67
N ARG A 54 12.73 -11.68 -17.55
CA ARG A 54 11.58 -12.53 -17.30
C ARG A 54 10.39 -11.56 -17.40
N ARG A 55 9.44 -11.82 -18.28
CA ARG A 55 8.14 -11.12 -18.21
C ARG A 55 7.60 -11.46 -16.84
N GLY A 56 7.76 -10.51 -15.88
CA GLY A 56 7.15 -10.59 -14.57
C GLY A 56 5.63 -10.59 -14.75
N LEU A 57 4.93 -11.23 -13.84
CA LEU A 57 3.50 -11.05 -13.73
C LEU A 57 3.24 -9.55 -13.53
N ILE A 58 2.35 -8.97 -14.34
CA ILE A 58 1.89 -7.60 -14.18
C ILE A 58 0.90 -7.62 -13.00
N VAL A 59 1.17 -6.84 -11.96
CA VAL A 59 0.26 -6.69 -10.82
C VAL A 59 -0.81 -5.64 -11.19
N ARG A 60 -2.07 -6.04 -11.23
CA ARG A 60 -3.20 -5.14 -11.52
C ARG A 60 -3.71 -4.54 -10.23
N LEU A 61 -3.62 -3.23 -10.10
CA LEU A 61 -4.07 -2.51 -8.91
C LEU A 61 -5.28 -1.62 -9.21
N GLY A 62 -6.28 -1.64 -8.32
CA GLY A 62 -7.34 -0.66 -8.30
C GLY A 62 -6.99 0.51 -7.39
N LEU A 63 -6.89 1.73 -7.91
CA LEU A 63 -6.75 2.94 -7.11
C LEU A 63 -8.12 3.49 -6.78
N LEU A 64 -8.56 3.36 -5.54
CA LEU A 64 -9.72 4.05 -4.98
C LEU A 64 -9.32 5.49 -4.67
N ARG A 65 -9.50 6.36 -5.66
CA ARG A 65 -9.10 7.77 -5.59
C ARG A 65 -10.14 8.59 -4.86
N CYS A 66 -9.76 9.08 -3.67
CA CYS A 66 -10.65 9.77 -2.73
C CYS A 66 -10.65 11.29 -2.89
N ASP A 67 -9.70 11.86 -3.64
CA ASP A 67 -9.58 13.32 -3.84
C ASP A 67 -8.75 13.63 -5.10
N GLU A 68 -8.77 14.90 -5.49
CA GLU A 68 -7.91 15.46 -6.51
C GLU A 68 -6.72 16.18 -5.89
N VAL A 69 -5.57 16.13 -6.56
CA VAL A 69 -4.39 16.90 -6.14
C VAL A 69 -4.67 18.40 -6.21
N GLY A 70 -5.42 18.80 -7.22
CA GLY A 70 -6.03 20.12 -7.40
C GLY A 70 -5.08 21.24 -7.79
N GLY A 71 -5.63 22.23 -8.49
CA GLY A 71 -4.95 23.46 -8.91
C GLY A 71 -3.76 23.20 -9.84
N ASP A 72 -2.80 24.15 -9.84
CA ASP A 72 -1.57 24.08 -10.66
C ASP A 72 -0.69 22.86 -10.32
N ARG A 73 -0.91 22.24 -9.17
CA ARG A 73 -0.16 21.07 -8.71
C ARG A 73 -0.45 19.85 -9.57
N GLU A 74 -1.70 19.71 -10.01
CA GLU A 74 -2.10 18.65 -10.93
C GLU A 74 -1.36 18.75 -12.27
N SER A 75 -1.24 19.97 -12.83
CA SER A 75 -0.53 20.18 -14.09
C SER A 75 0.98 19.97 -13.98
N ARG A 76 1.58 20.17 -12.78
CA ARG A 76 3.02 20.06 -12.52
C ARG A 76 3.47 18.66 -12.12
N PHE A 77 2.67 17.95 -11.36
CA PHE A 77 3.02 16.66 -10.77
C PHE A 77 2.11 15.51 -11.20
N GLY A 78 0.99 15.80 -11.85
CA GLY A 78 -0.10 14.88 -12.15
C GLY A 78 -1.03 14.66 -10.96
N GLY A 79 -2.09 13.87 -11.19
CA GLY A 79 -3.03 13.42 -10.14
C GLY A 79 -2.49 12.25 -9.33
N TYR A 80 -3.28 11.75 -8.39
CA TYR A 80 -2.91 10.61 -7.55
C TYR A 80 -2.50 9.38 -8.35
N LEU A 81 -3.16 9.09 -9.48
CA LEU A 81 -2.78 8.00 -10.38
C LEU A 81 -1.31 8.10 -10.80
N LYS A 82 -0.87 9.29 -11.23
CA LYS A 82 0.53 9.51 -11.62
C LYS A 82 1.48 9.44 -10.42
N LEU A 83 1.10 9.97 -9.27
CA LEU A 83 1.94 9.94 -8.06
C LEU A 83 2.22 8.49 -7.62
N PHE A 84 1.23 7.61 -7.64
CA PHE A 84 1.40 6.20 -7.34
C PHE A 84 2.14 5.45 -8.46
N ALA A 85 1.87 5.74 -9.73
CA ALA A 85 2.64 5.17 -10.85
C ALA A 85 4.14 5.53 -10.74
N ASP A 86 4.48 6.79 -10.46
CA ASP A 86 5.86 7.25 -10.25
C ASP A 86 6.50 6.62 -8.98
N LEU A 87 5.70 6.30 -7.97
CA LEU A 87 6.16 5.61 -6.78
C LEU A 87 6.57 4.17 -7.12
N PHE A 88 5.67 3.41 -7.75
CA PHE A 88 5.93 2.00 -8.09
C PHE A 88 6.95 1.81 -9.21
N ALA A 89 7.15 2.80 -10.09
CA ALA A 89 8.24 2.79 -11.07
C ALA A 89 9.65 2.71 -10.44
N LYS A 90 9.78 2.89 -9.11
CA LYS A 90 11.02 2.72 -8.36
C LYS A 90 11.33 1.27 -7.99
N VAL A 91 10.36 0.38 -8.15
CA VAL A 91 10.46 -1.05 -7.83
C VAL A 91 10.52 -1.84 -9.12
N ASP A 92 11.29 -2.94 -9.16
CA ASP A 92 11.41 -3.82 -10.34
C ASP A 92 10.19 -4.77 -10.45
N THR A 93 8.99 -4.18 -10.50
CA THR A 93 7.71 -4.89 -10.65
C THR A 93 6.85 -4.09 -11.65
N ASP A 94 6.34 -4.77 -12.67
CA ASP A 94 5.41 -4.15 -13.61
C ASP A 94 4.03 -4.03 -12.93
N VAL A 95 3.51 -2.81 -12.83
CA VAL A 95 2.22 -2.49 -12.20
C VAL A 95 1.31 -1.81 -13.21
N ASP A 96 0.07 -2.27 -13.32
CA ASP A 96 -1.02 -1.63 -14.08
C ASP A 96 -2.06 -1.10 -13.09
N ILE A 97 -2.39 0.20 -13.18
CA ILE A 97 -3.27 0.85 -12.20
C ILE A 97 -4.55 1.31 -12.88
N THR A 98 -5.68 0.76 -12.46
CA THR A 98 -7.02 1.24 -12.85
C THR A 98 -7.51 2.27 -11.83
N ASP A 99 -7.94 3.44 -12.29
CA ASP A 99 -8.40 4.55 -11.44
C ASP A 99 -9.92 4.51 -11.23
N TYR A 100 -10.35 4.53 -9.97
CA TYR A 100 -11.75 4.62 -9.54
C TYR A 100 -11.96 5.93 -8.79
N GLU A 101 -12.69 6.88 -9.37
CA GLU A 101 -13.01 8.17 -8.77
C GLU A 101 -14.14 8.01 -7.74
N VAL A 102 -13.78 7.56 -6.53
CA VAL A 102 -14.79 7.19 -5.52
C VAL A 102 -15.56 8.39 -4.98
N ALA A 103 -14.93 9.56 -4.88
CA ALA A 103 -15.64 10.79 -4.49
C ALA A 103 -16.66 11.24 -5.54
N GLY A 104 -16.47 10.87 -6.81
CA GLY A 104 -17.44 11.05 -7.92
C GLY A 104 -18.46 9.90 -8.03
N GLY A 105 -18.42 8.91 -7.14
CA GLY A 105 -19.36 7.79 -7.11
C GLY A 105 -18.96 6.58 -7.99
N VAL A 106 -17.73 6.54 -8.50
CA VAL A 106 -17.22 5.40 -9.26
C VAL A 106 -16.59 4.40 -8.31
N LEU A 107 -17.29 3.30 -8.04
CA LEU A 107 -16.84 2.21 -7.16
C LEU A 107 -16.58 0.93 -7.96
N PRO A 108 -15.69 0.02 -7.47
CA PRO A 108 -15.50 -1.29 -8.10
C PRO A 108 -16.79 -2.13 -8.02
N ALA A 109 -17.02 -2.92 -9.05
CA ALA A 109 -18.18 -3.80 -9.10
C ALA A 109 -17.93 -5.13 -8.37
N ASP A 110 -16.69 -5.58 -8.30
CA ASP A 110 -16.27 -6.83 -7.65
C ASP A 110 -14.88 -6.65 -7.00
N PRO A 111 -14.69 -7.05 -5.71
CA PRO A 111 -13.38 -7.07 -5.08
C PRO A 111 -12.29 -7.84 -5.82
N GLY A 112 -12.68 -8.86 -6.61
CA GLY A 112 -11.76 -9.72 -7.36
C GLY A 112 -11.37 -9.19 -8.74
N GLU A 113 -11.84 -8.00 -9.18
CA GLU A 113 -11.50 -7.50 -10.51
C GLU A 113 -10.07 -6.97 -10.62
N GLN A 114 -9.40 -6.72 -9.49
CA GLN A 114 -8.00 -6.35 -9.38
C GLN A 114 -7.25 -7.34 -8.48
N ASP A 115 -5.92 -7.40 -8.62
CA ASP A 115 -5.07 -8.26 -7.78
C ASP A 115 -4.84 -7.65 -6.39
N GLY A 116 -4.94 -6.31 -6.30
CA GLY A 116 -4.85 -5.55 -5.04
C GLY A 116 -5.46 -4.16 -5.15
N TRP A 117 -5.68 -3.51 -4.00
CA TRP A 117 -6.38 -2.25 -3.90
C TRP A 117 -5.54 -1.19 -3.16
N LEU A 118 -5.53 0.02 -3.71
CA LEU A 118 -4.96 1.22 -3.10
C LEU A 118 -6.07 2.20 -2.76
N ILE A 119 -6.04 2.77 -1.54
CA ILE A 119 -6.93 3.85 -1.14
C ILE A 119 -6.06 5.08 -0.91
N SER A 120 -6.31 6.15 -1.67
CA SER A 120 -5.52 7.37 -1.61
C SER A 120 -5.77 8.19 -0.35
N GLY A 121 -4.95 9.23 -0.15
CA GLY A 121 -5.25 10.33 0.75
C GLY A 121 -6.42 11.19 0.24
N ALA A 122 -7.00 12.00 1.14
CA ALA A 122 -8.01 13.00 0.85
C ALA A 122 -7.89 14.21 1.77
N ARG A 123 -8.50 15.34 1.36
CA ARG A 123 -8.66 16.54 2.21
C ARG A 123 -9.82 16.41 3.19
N ALA A 124 -10.80 15.57 2.88
CA ALA A 124 -11.91 15.22 3.74
C ALA A 124 -11.43 14.45 4.97
N SER A 125 -12.18 14.51 6.06
CA SER A 125 -12.03 13.60 7.18
C SER A 125 -12.85 12.33 6.97
N VAL A 126 -12.35 11.18 7.43
CA VAL A 126 -13.10 9.90 7.35
C VAL A 126 -14.37 9.91 8.23
N VAL A 127 -14.50 10.90 9.12
CA VAL A 127 -15.68 11.10 10.00
C VAL A 127 -16.63 12.16 9.46
N ASP A 128 -16.38 12.74 8.28
CA ASP A 128 -17.31 13.67 7.65
C ASP A 128 -18.57 12.92 7.19
N ASP A 129 -19.73 13.58 7.30
CA ASP A 129 -21.04 13.01 6.88
C ASP A 129 -21.22 13.14 5.35
N GLU A 130 -20.40 12.41 4.59
CA GLU A 130 -20.40 12.40 3.14
C GLU A 130 -20.84 11.02 2.62
N PRO A 131 -21.82 10.95 1.71
CA PRO A 131 -22.35 9.67 1.20
C PRO A 131 -21.26 8.76 0.60
N TRP A 132 -20.31 9.33 -0.16
CA TRP A 132 -19.24 8.56 -0.78
C TRP A 132 -18.29 7.92 0.25
N ILE A 133 -18.08 8.54 1.43
CA ILE A 133 -17.30 7.96 2.53
C ILE A 133 -18.04 6.75 3.10
N THR A 134 -19.36 6.88 3.32
CA THR A 134 -20.20 5.77 3.80
C THR A 134 -20.16 4.58 2.83
N ASP A 135 -20.26 4.83 1.54
CA ASP A 135 -20.19 3.81 0.50
C ASP A 135 -18.80 3.14 0.47
N LEU A 136 -17.74 3.94 0.57
CA LEU A 136 -16.36 3.44 0.58
C LEU A 136 -16.04 2.62 1.84
N LEU A 137 -16.60 2.97 3.01
CA LEU A 137 -16.53 2.13 4.22
C LEU A 137 -17.15 0.74 3.96
N GLY A 138 -18.24 0.69 3.17
CA GLY A 138 -18.84 -0.56 2.72
C GLY A 138 -17.91 -1.39 1.83
N VAL A 139 -17.26 -0.74 0.86
CA VAL A 139 -16.24 -1.38 -0.01
C VAL A 139 -15.10 -1.96 0.82
N VAL A 140 -14.55 -1.20 1.77
CA VAL A 140 -13.45 -1.68 2.63
C VAL A 140 -13.86 -2.93 3.43
N ARG A 141 -15.07 -2.97 3.99
CA ARG A 141 -15.56 -4.15 4.70
C ARG A 141 -15.68 -5.37 3.77
N GLU A 142 -16.05 -5.15 2.52
CA GLU A 142 -16.14 -6.23 1.54
C GLU A 142 -14.74 -6.71 1.09
N LEU A 143 -13.77 -5.80 0.89
CA LEU A 143 -12.37 -6.15 0.64
C LEU A 143 -11.78 -6.97 1.80
N ASP A 144 -12.07 -6.60 3.04
CA ASP A 144 -11.65 -7.36 4.22
C ASP A 144 -12.29 -8.75 4.25
N ARG A 145 -13.61 -8.83 4.03
CA ARG A 145 -14.35 -10.10 4.03
C ARG A 145 -13.85 -11.09 2.99
N THR A 146 -13.39 -10.60 1.84
CA THR A 146 -12.85 -11.42 0.75
C THR A 146 -11.35 -11.70 0.89
N GLY A 147 -10.67 -11.06 1.85
CA GLY A 147 -9.21 -11.16 2.01
C GLY A 147 -8.45 -10.48 0.89
N SER A 148 -9.05 -9.49 0.22
CA SER A 148 -8.44 -8.78 -0.91
C SER A 148 -7.27 -7.92 -0.44
N PRO A 149 -6.06 -8.06 -1.04
CA PRO A 149 -4.90 -7.27 -0.69
C PRO A 149 -5.18 -5.76 -0.79
N THR A 150 -4.99 -5.02 0.30
CA THR A 150 -5.37 -3.60 0.34
C THR A 150 -4.34 -2.76 1.09
N VAL A 151 -3.94 -1.62 0.50
CA VAL A 151 -3.11 -0.61 1.17
C VAL A 151 -3.85 0.72 1.21
N GLY A 152 -4.00 1.28 2.41
CA GLY A 152 -4.57 2.61 2.65
C GLY A 152 -3.48 3.63 3.02
N VAL A 153 -3.50 4.80 2.36
CA VAL A 153 -2.56 5.91 2.59
C VAL A 153 -3.32 7.10 3.17
N CYS A 154 -2.85 7.64 4.29
CA CYS A 154 -3.38 8.81 4.99
C CYS A 154 -4.89 8.68 5.28
N PHE A 155 -5.78 9.31 4.48
CA PHE A 155 -7.21 9.09 4.58
C PHE A 155 -7.56 7.60 4.45
N GLY A 156 -6.96 6.89 3.49
CA GLY A 156 -7.16 5.44 3.32
C GLY A 156 -6.73 4.63 4.55
N HIS A 157 -5.63 5.01 5.22
CA HIS A 157 -5.19 4.39 6.47
C HIS A 157 -6.25 4.56 7.58
N GLN A 158 -6.77 5.78 7.71
CA GLN A 158 -7.82 6.10 8.69
C GLN A 158 -9.13 5.37 8.35
N LEU A 159 -9.47 5.32 7.07
CA LEU A 159 -10.66 4.62 6.56
C LEU A 159 -10.62 3.12 6.87
N LEU A 160 -9.45 2.45 6.67
CA LEU A 160 -9.27 1.04 7.04
C LEU A 160 -9.53 0.83 8.54
N ALA A 161 -8.97 1.68 9.39
CA ALA A 161 -9.20 1.58 10.84
C ALA A 161 -10.68 1.74 11.19
N LEU A 162 -11.33 2.80 10.69
CA LEU A 162 -12.72 3.11 10.99
C LEU A 162 -13.69 2.03 10.46
N ALA A 163 -13.49 1.55 9.23
CA ALA A 163 -14.34 0.54 8.60
C ALA A 163 -14.39 -0.76 9.40
N LEU A 164 -13.28 -1.09 10.08
CA LEU A 164 -13.09 -2.37 10.79
C LEU A 164 -13.25 -2.26 12.30
N GLY A 165 -13.75 -1.12 12.80
CA GLY A 165 -14.13 -0.92 14.21
C GLY A 165 -13.08 -0.23 15.06
N GLY A 166 -12.04 0.36 14.46
CA GLY A 166 -11.12 1.28 15.13
C GLY A 166 -11.70 2.69 15.29
N GLU A 167 -10.90 3.61 15.83
CA GLU A 167 -11.30 5.01 16.05
C GLU A 167 -10.32 5.97 15.38
N VAL A 168 -10.87 7.07 14.84
CA VAL A 168 -10.12 8.18 14.24
C VAL A 168 -10.57 9.48 14.88
N ARG A 169 -9.62 10.35 15.26
CA ARG A 169 -9.87 11.66 15.85
C ARG A 169 -8.83 12.67 15.37
N GLN A 170 -9.13 13.94 15.48
CA GLN A 170 -8.13 14.98 15.34
C GLN A 170 -7.01 14.81 16.37
N ALA A 171 -5.78 15.05 15.93
CA ALA A 171 -4.60 15.00 16.80
C ALA A 171 -4.60 16.19 17.76
N ASP A 172 -4.44 15.94 19.06
CA ASP A 172 -4.33 16.99 20.09
C ASP A 172 -3.09 17.88 19.86
N ASN A 173 -2.05 17.35 19.25
CA ASN A 173 -0.81 18.04 18.91
C ASN A 173 -0.84 18.74 17.53
N GLY A 174 -1.99 18.80 16.89
CA GLY A 174 -2.24 19.52 15.63
C GLY A 174 -1.67 18.84 14.39
N TRP A 175 -1.34 19.62 13.36
CA TRP A 175 -0.89 19.10 12.07
C TRP A 175 0.42 18.31 12.15
N GLY A 176 0.39 17.08 11.63
CA GLY A 176 1.57 16.27 11.36
C GLY A 176 2.06 16.51 9.92
N ILE A 177 3.10 17.34 9.75
CA ILE A 177 3.69 17.67 8.45
C ILE A 177 5.20 17.48 8.46
N GLY A 178 5.82 17.51 7.29
CA GLY A 178 7.26 17.31 7.12
C GLY A 178 7.62 15.84 6.84
N VAL A 179 8.89 15.58 6.61
CA VAL A 179 9.45 14.22 6.55
C VAL A 179 9.68 13.75 7.98
N ARG A 180 9.04 12.63 8.34
CA ARG A 180 9.15 12.03 9.68
C ARG A 180 9.57 10.58 9.54
N ARG A 181 10.44 10.15 10.46
CA ARG A 181 10.81 8.76 10.59
C ARG A 181 9.81 8.03 11.48
N ALA A 182 9.22 6.97 10.95
CA ALA A 182 8.42 6.02 11.70
C ALA A 182 9.31 4.86 12.14
N GLU A 183 9.25 4.51 13.44
CA GLU A 183 10.00 3.41 14.03
C GLU A 183 9.10 2.17 14.11
N PHE A 184 9.61 1.01 13.68
CA PHE A 184 8.89 -0.24 13.80
C PHE A 184 8.76 -0.68 15.25
N THR A 185 7.59 -1.20 15.61
CA THR A 185 7.29 -1.69 16.96
C THR A 185 7.79 -3.11 17.22
N GLY A 186 8.29 -3.78 16.20
CA GLY A 186 8.85 -5.13 16.27
C GLY A 186 9.31 -5.65 14.91
N PRO A 187 9.94 -6.83 14.88
CA PRO A 187 10.37 -7.46 13.65
C PRO A 187 9.18 -7.94 12.81
N GLY A 188 9.33 -7.88 11.49
CA GLY A 188 8.34 -8.38 10.56
C GLY A 188 8.90 -8.42 9.13
N PRO A 189 8.13 -8.89 8.14
CA PRO A 189 8.58 -8.94 6.75
C PRO A 189 8.97 -7.56 6.21
N TRP A 190 8.45 -6.49 6.79
CA TRP A 190 8.82 -5.10 6.49
C TRP A 190 10.20 -4.67 6.98
N SER A 191 10.80 -5.41 7.94
CA SER A 191 12.09 -5.03 8.52
C SER A 191 13.26 -5.11 7.55
N THR A 192 13.10 -5.75 6.41
CA THR A 192 14.11 -5.86 5.36
C THR A 192 13.49 -5.36 4.04
N PRO A 193 14.02 -4.31 3.41
CA PRO A 193 15.30 -3.62 3.68
C PRO A 193 15.23 -2.43 4.65
N LEU A 194 14.05 -2.06 5.19
CA LEU A 194 13.81 -0.83 5.94
C LEU A 194 14.52 -0.73 7.32
N GLY A 195 15.12 -1.83 7.79
CA GLY A 195 15.83 -1.83 9.09
C GLY A 195 14.89 -1.59 10.26
N GLY A 196 15.16 -0.56 11.08
CA GLY A 196 14.37 -0.20 12.28
C GLY A 196 13.16 0.69 12.02
N GLY A 197 12.94 1.16 10.78
CA GLY A 197 11.86 2.09 10.46
C GLY A 197 12.04 2.75 9.09
N PHE A 198 11.18 3.70 8.73
CA PHE A 198 11.18 4.38 7.45
C PHE A 198 10.84 5.87 7.57
N ALA A 199 11.35 6.68 6.65
CA ALA A 199 11.10 8.11 6.58
C ALA A 199 10.29 8.46 5.32
N ILE A 200 9.13 9.10 5.48
CA ILE A 200 8.27 9.57 4.38
C ILE A 200 7.66 10.93 4.72
N ALA A 201 7.06 11.61 3.74
CA ALA A 201 6.34 12.86 3.96
C ALA A 201 5.01 12.61 4.69
N TYR A 202 4.62 13.54 5.56
CA TYR A 202 3.33 13.55 6.28
C TYR A 202 2.58 14.84 6.00
N SER A 203 1.25 14.77 5.93
CA SER A 203 0.35 15.94 5.84
C SER A 203 -1.04 15.57 6.34
N HIS A 204 -1.22 15.49 7.65
CA HIS A 204 -2.48 15.07 8.27
C HIS A 204 -2.80 15.84 9.55
N MET A 205 -4.08 15.95 9.88
CA MET A 205 -4.60 16.44 11.15
C MET A 205 -5.21 15.29 11.94
N ASP A 206 -5.99 14.44 11.28
CA ASP A 206 -6.62 13.29 11.88
C ASP A 206 -5.66 12.13 12.02
N GLN A 207 -5.88 11.30 13.06
CA GLN A 207 -5.06 10.13 13.37
C GLN A 207 -5.95 8.97 13.83
N VAL A 208 -5.50 7.75 13.58
CA VAL A 208 -6.03 6.56 14.24
C VAL A 208 -5.67 6.61 15.72
N THR A 209 -6.68 6.57 16.60
CA THR A 209 -6.53 6.59 18.06
C THR A 209 -6.79 5.23 18.71
N ALA A 210 -7.55 4.35 18.03
CA ALA A 210 -7.73 2.96 18.43
C ALA A 210 -7.68 2.07 17.18
N LEU A 211 -6.92 0.98 17.26
CA LEU A 211 -6.88 -0.02 16.20
C LEU A 211 -8.15 -0.90 16.25
N PRO A 212 -8.58 -1.46 15.10
CA PRO A 212 -9.59 -2.52 15.12
C PRO A 212 -9.08 -3.77 15.86
N ASP A 213 -9.98 -4.64 16.32
CA ASP A 213 -9.62 -5.82 17.14
C ASP A 213 -8.55 -6.72 16.51
N ARG A 214 -8.58 -6.88 15.16
CA ARG A 214 -7.56 -7.64 14.40
C ARG A 214 -6.36 -6.79 13.99
N GLY A 215 -6.37 -5.51 14.33
CA GLY A 215 -5.31 -4.55 13.99
C GLY A 215 -4.04 -4.80 14.78
N ARG A 216 -2.90 -4.77 14.10
CA ARG A 216 -1.57 -4.87 14.73
C ARG A 216 -0.77 -3.62 14.41
N LEU A 217 -0.31 -2.93 15.45
CA LEU A 217 0.57 -1.78 15.30
C LEU A 217 1.90 -2.23 14.67
N VAL A 218 2.31 -1.54 13.62
CA VAL A 218 3.54 -1.82 12.87
C VAL A 218 4.59 -0.76 13.11
N ALA A 219 4.20 0.52 13.07
CA ALA A 219 5.14 1.62 13.26
C ALA A 219 4.51 2.82 13.97
N THR A 220 5.35 3.59 14.66
CA THR A 220 4.99 4.83 15.37
C THR A 220 5.89 5.97 14.97
N THR A 221 5.44 7.22 15.13
CA THR A 221 6.30 8.42 15.14
C THR A 221 6.09 9.17 16.46
N GLY A 222 6.97 10.13 16.79
CA GLY A 222 6.76 11.00 17.94
C GLY A 222 5.50 11.87 17.84
N HIS A 223 4.94 12.05 16.63
CA HIS A 223 3.71 12.83 16.40
C HIS A 223 2.47 11.94 16.24
N CYS A 224 2.61 10.79 15.61
CA CYS A 224 1.51 9.89 15.27
C CYS A 224 1.72 8.51 15.91
N PRO A 225 0.94 8.15 16.93
CA PRO A 225 1.08 6.86 17.61
C PRO A 225 0.83 5.64 16.71
N VAL A 226 -0.04 5.78 15.70
CA VAL A 226 -0.32 4.72 14.72
C VAL A 226 0.14 5.21 13.35
N ALA A 227 1.46 5.20 13.11
CA ALA A 227 2.04 5.60 11.83
C ALA A 227 1.86 4.53 10.73
N ALA A 228 1.81 3.27 11.12
CA ALA A 228 1.39 2.15 10.27
C ALA A 228 0.80 1.03 11.10
N PHE A 229 -0.20 0.33 10.54
CA PHE A 229 -0.79 -0.87 11.12
C PHE A 229 -1.17 -1.87 10.03
N ARG A 230 -1.35 -3.13 10.41
CA ARG A 230 -1.88 -4.21 9.57
C ARG A 230 -3.15 -4.78 10.15
N VAL A 231 -4.02 -5.27 9.28
CA VAL A 231 -5.12 -6.16 9.64
C VAL A 231 -4.86 -7.49 8.95
N ASP A 232 -4.64 -8.51 9.72
CA ASP A 232 -4.19 -9.83 9.27
C ASP A 232 -2.99 -9.73 8.30
N ASP A 233 -2.99 -10.48 7.21
CA ASP A 233 -1.90 -10.46 6.23
C ASP A 233 -2.23 -9.70 4.94
N HIS A 234 -3.47 -9.22 4.78
CA HIS A 234 -3.96 -8.65 3.53
C HIS A 234 -4.19 -7.14 3.55
N MET A 235 -4.20 -6.47 4.72
CA MET A 235 -4.37 -5.02 4.76
C MET A 235 -3.22 -4.31 5.45
N LEU A 236 -2.82 -3.16 4.91
CA LEU A 236 -1.78 -2.27 5.44
C LEU A 236 -2.28 -0.83 5.41
N GLY A 237 -2.27 -0.15 6.55
CA GLY A 237 -2.49 1.29 6.65
C GLY A 237 -1.18 2.02 6.91
N ILE A 238 -0.91 3.10 6.17
CA ILE A 238 0.25 3.99 6.33
C ILE A 238 -0.25 5.43 6.44
N GLN A 239 0.03 6.12 7.57
CA GLN A 239 -0.44 7.49 7.79
C GLN A 239 0.29 8.53 6.96
N GLY A 240 1.56 8.33 6.67
CA GLY A 240 2.34 9.21 5.79
C GLY A 240 2.10 8.89 4.31
N HIS A 241 2.72 9.69 3.44
CA HIS A 241 2.54 9.70 2.00
C HIS A 241 3.81 9.23 1.27
N PRO A 242 3.97 7.93 0.98
CA PRO A 242 5.10 7.44 0.19
C PRO A 242 5.06 7.94 -1.26
N GLU A 243 3.87 8.27 -1.78
CA GLU A 243 3.67 8.80 -3.13
C GLU A 243 4.16 10.26 -3.28
N PHE A 244 4.32 11.03 -2.19
CA PHE A 244 4.78 12.40 -2.26
C PHE A 244 6.30 12.48 -2.48
N SER A 245 6.74 13.00 -3.63
CA SER A 245 8.13 13.39 -3.83
C SER A 245 8.49 14.62 -2.99
N ILE A 246 9.78 14.86 -2.73
CA ILE A 246 10.21 16.07 -2.02
C ILE A 246 9.72 17.35 -2.70
N PRO A 247 9.84 17.53 -4.05
CA PRO A 247 9.28 18.71 -4.72
C PRO A 247 7.76 18.84 -4.56
N PHE A 248 7.02 17.73 -4.56
CA PHE A 248 5.58 17.76 -4.32
C PHE A 248 5.25 18.18 -2.89
N ALA A 249 5.95 17.62 -1.90
CA ALA A 249 5.75 17.94 -0.49
C ALA A 249 6.07 19.41 -0.19
N ASP A 250 7.17 19.95 -0.74
CA ASP A 250 7.54 21.37 -0.59
C ASP A 250 6.43 22.28 -1.11
N ASP A 251 5.98 22.03 -2.36
CA ASP A 251 4.88 22.82 -2.97
C ASP A 251 3.57 22.72 -2.17
N LEU A 252 3.22 21.51 -1.72
CA LEU A 252 2.02 21.27 -0.91
C LEU A 252 2.08 22.03 0.42
N TYR A 253 3.20 21.96 1.14
CA TYR A 253 3.33 22.61 2.44
C TYR A 253 3.27 24.13 2.30
N ARG A 254 3.98 24.73 1.34
CA ARG A 254 3.92 26.19 1.08
C ARG A 254 2.52 26.65 0.69
N SER A 255 1.80 25.88 -0.10
CA SER A 255 0.42 26.21 -0.49
C SER A 255 -0.58 26.18 0.67
N ARG A 256 -0.25 25.49 1.75
CA ARG A 256 -1.06 25.35 2.95
C ARG A 256 -0.53 26.12 4.17
N ALA A 257 0.42 27.04 3.96
CA ALA A 257 1.09 27.81 5.03
C ALA A 257 0.11 28.40 6.05
N ALA A 258 -0.97 29.02 5.59
CA ALA A 258 -1.99 29.62 6.45
C ALA A 258 -2.69 28.61 7.40
N ARG A 259 -2.67 27.29 7.05
CA ARG A 259 -3.27 26.24 7.90
C ARG A 259 -2.31 25.74 8.96
N PHE A 260 -1.01 25.79 8.68
CA PHE A 260 0.02 25.20 9.54
C PHE A 260 0.61 26.19 10.54
N GLY A 261 0.63 27.50 10.19
CA GLY A 261 1.40 28.53 10.87
C GLY A 261 2.87 28.49 10.49
N ASP A 262 3.52 29.64 10.63
CA ASP A 262 4.88 29.88 10.09
C ASP A 262 5.94 28.96 10.74
N GLU A 263 5.92 28.82 12.06
CA GLU A 263 6.89 27.99 12.80
C GLU A 263 6.84 26.53 12.37
N ARG A 264 5.63 25.93 12.34
CA ARG A 264 5.46 24.52 11.94
C ARG A 264 5.79 24.29 10.48
N LEU A 265 5.47 25.27 9.62
CA LEU A 265 5.83 25.22 8.20
C LEU A 265 7.34 25.23 8.04
N GLU A 266 8.06 26.14 8.72
CA GLU A 266 9.51 26.23 8.63
C GLU A 266 10.19 24.94 9.10
N GLU A 267 9.77 24.40 10.24
CA GLU A 267 10.23 23.09 10.73
C GLU A 267 10.02 21.99 9.68
N ALA A 268 8.82 21.91 9.10
CA ALA A 268 8.49 20.89 8.10
C ALA A 268 9.37 21.02 6.85
N LEU A 269 9.59 22.23 6.34
CA LEU A 269 10.44 22.49 5.18
C LEU A 269 11.90 22.11 5.43
N GLN A 270 12.42 22.31 6.64
CA GLN A 270 13.77 21.89 7.02
C GLN A 270 13.92 20.37 6.94
N THR A 271 12.87 19.59 7.30
CA THR A 271 12.94 18.12 7.24
C THR A 271 13.01 17.54 5.83
N LEU A 272 12.65 18.31 4.79
CA LEU A 272 12.70 17.85 3.39
C LEU A 272 14.13 17.51 2.94
N GLY A 273 15.14 18.10 3.57
CA GLY A 273 16.56 17.79 3.31
C GLY A 273 17.02 16.41 3.79
N ASN A 274 16.23 15.73 4.63
CA ASN A 274 16.60 14.42 5.20
C ASN A 274 16.40 13.24 4.21
N GLY A 275 15.77 13.49 3.04
CA GLY A 275 15.42 12.42 2.10
C GLY A 275 14.25 11.56 2.59
N THR A 276 13.90 10.55 1.81
CA THR A 276 12.78 9.63 2.12
C THR A 276 13.09 8.21 1.64
N ASP A 277 12.52 7.21 2.33
CA ASP A 277 12.60 5.78 2.02
C ASP A 277 11.43 5.33 1.11
N ARG A 278 10.99 6.20 0.18
CA ARG A 278 9.81 5.97 -0.68
C ARG A 278 9.91 4.68 -1.51
N GLY A 279 11.09 4.37 -2.03
CA GLY A 279 11.31 3.18 -2.87
C GLY A 279 11.14 1.90 -2.06
N GLU A 280 11.72 1.85 -0.87
CA GLU A 280 11.65 0.72 0.05
C GLU A 280 10.21 0.53 0.57
N VAL A 281 9.52 1.66 0.88
CA VAL A 281 8.09 1.61 1.27
C VAL A 281 7.23 1.14 0.11
N ALA A 282 7.51 1.56 -1.14
CA ALA A 282 6.82 1.05 -2.32
C ALA A 282 6.98 -0.47 -2.49
N ALA A 283 8.19 -0.99 -2.29
CA ALA A 283 8.44 -2.42 -2.32
C ALA A 283 7.66 -3.17 -1.22
N TRP A 284 7.61 -2.60 -0.01
CA TRP A 284 6.79 -3.15 1.08
C TRP A 284 5.28 -3.14 0.75
N MET A 285 4.77 -2.04 0.17
CA MET A 285 3.37 -1.97 -0.27
C MET A 285 3.05 -3.07 -1.30
N LEU A 286 3.94 -3.29 -2.28
CA LEU A 286 3.75 -4.32 -3.30
C LEU A 286 3.78 -5.74 -2.73
N GLN A 287 4.56 -6.03 -1.69
CA GLN A 287 4.50 -7.32 -0.98
C GLN A 287 3.11 -7.61 -0.39
N ILE A 288 2.37 -6.58 0.01
CA ILE A 288 0.98 -6.74 0.46
C ILE A 288 0.04 -6.88 -0.74
N LEU A 289 0.26 -6.11 -1.80
CA LEU A 289 -0.63 -6.00 -2.96
C LEU A 289 -0.50 -7.16 -3.97
N GLY A 290 0.29 -8.19 -3.65
CA GLY A 290 0.41 -9.39 -4.47
C GLY A 290 1.61 -9.37 -5.44
N GLY A 291 2.60 -8.50 -5.19
CA GLY A 291 3.86 -8.40 -5.95
C GLY A 291 4.98 -9.28 -5.42
#